data_12b9e3c0afe346627d8d9b46b1138a5a
#
_entry.id   12b9e3c0afe346627d8d9b46b1138a5a
#
_cell.length_a   1.000
_cell.length_b   1.000
_cell.length_c   1.000
_cell.angle_alpha   90.00
_cell.angle_beta   90.00
_cell.angle_gamma   90.00
#
_symmetry.space_group_name_H-M   'P 1'
#
loop_
_entity.id
_entity.type
_entity.pdbx_description
1 polymer ?
#
loop_
_entity_poly.entity_id
_entity_poly.type
_entity_poly.pdbx_seq_one_letter_code
_entity_poly.pdbx_strand_id
1 'polypeptide(L)'
;MMNRMKDLEQNIVDAVRAYGLKEMLRDEEAAIRASRIRKLRFKHLGWSSAAIMGIAALALLLIALPTMNRMRHYADSYAKAIQEVGCSRGEPNLEGNELLLMQAAEAMAEGDWNTAERYSETVMMALEEQIATEDEQELYEQAEWYYTITLMHNGQYLKAHRLLRRIEQRQGIYATQAAQVR
;
A
#
# COMPACT_ATOMS: atom_id res chain seq x y z
N MET A 1 35.65 -85.08 -1.55
CA MET A 1 35.18 -84.13 -0.52
C MET A 1 35.48 -82.69 -0.85
N MET A 2 36.57 -82.36 -1.53
CA MET A 2 37.05 -80.99 -1.80
C MET A 2 36.13 -80.16 -2.73
N ASN A 3 35.40 -80.77 -3.68
CA ASN A 3 34.54 -80.07 -4.62
C ASN A 3 33.23 -79.54 -3.92
N ARG A 4 32.70 -80.28 -2.97
CA ARG A 4 31.51 -79.84 -2.27
C ARG A 4 31.72 -78.59 -1.38
N MET A 5 32.94 -78.42 -0.86
CA MET A 5 33.23 -77.20 -0.08
C MET A 5 33.38 -75.98 -0.96
N LYS A 6 33.93 -76.07 -2.14
CA LYS A 6 34.01 -74.97 -3.08
C LYS A 6 32.66 -74.51 -3.60
N ASP A 7 31.74 -75.43 -3.85
CA ASP A 7 30.38 -75.14 -4.27
C ASP A 7 29.58 -74.45 -3.14
N LEU A 8 29.85 -74.78 -1.88
CA LEU A 8 29.20 -74.14 -0.72
C LEU A 8 29.71 -72.71 -0.50
N GLU A 9 31.04 -72.49 -0.66
CA GLU A 9 31.61 -71.14 -0.57
C GLU A 9 31.11 -70.22 -1.69
N GLN A 10 30.99 -70.75 -2.92
CA GLN A 10 30.46 -70.00 -4.04
C GLN A 10 28.99 -69.60 -3.82
N ASN A 11 28.17 -70.51 -3.33
CA ASN A 11 26.78 -70.23 -3.00
C ASN A 11 26.60 -69.20 -1.88
N ILE A 12 27.48 -69.20 -0.87
CA ILE A 12 27.48 -68.20 0.19
C ILE A 12 27.87 -66.82 -0.37
N VAL A 13 28.90 -66.74 -1.21
CA VAL A 13 29.32 -65.47 -1.83
C VAL A 13 28.22 -64.91 -2.72
N ASP A 14 27.56 -65.72 -3.49
CA ASP A 14 26.47 -65.28 -4.39
C ASP A 14 25.22 -64.85 -3.58
N ALA A 15 24.94 -65.56 -2.48
CA ALA A 15 23.85 -65.14 -1.55
C ALA A 15 24.13 -63.79 -0.89
N VAL A 16 25.38 -63.56 -0.43
CA VAL A 16 25.77 -62.31 0.20
C VAL A 16 25.77 -61.14 -0.82
N ARG A 17 26.22 -61.43 -2.08
CA ARG A 17 26.10 -60.43 -3.17
C ARG A 17 24.64 -60.11 -3.49
N ALA A 18 23.79 -61.12 -3.63
CA ALA A 18 22.37 -60.92 -3.90
C ALA A 18 21.66 -60.13 -2.76
N TYR A 19 22.04 -60.38 -1.51
CA TYR A 19 21.50 -59.68 -0.37
C TYR A 19 21.97 -58.21 -0.32
N GLY A 20 23.25 -57.97 -0.53
CA GLY A 20 23.82 -56.62 -0.61
C GLY A 20 23.23 -55.79 -1.76
N LEU A 21 23.05 -56.42 -2.94
CA LEU A 21 22.41 -55.74 -4.07
C LEU A 21 20.96 -55.40 -3.82
N LYS A 22 20.25 -56.26 -3.12
CA LYS A 22 18.84 -56.03 -2.76
C LYS A 22 18.68 -54.91 -1.72
N GLU A 23 19.59 -54.79 -0.79
CA GLU A 23 19.60 -53.71 0.22
C GLU A 23 19.95 -52.36 -0.43
N MET A 24 20.98 -52.31 -1.32
CA MET A 24 21.29 -51.11 -2.09
C MET A 24 20.13 -50.62 -2.99
N LEU A 25 19.45 -51.54 -3.68
CA LEU A 25 18.26 -51.18 -4.48
C LEU A 25 17.12 -50.66 -3.64
N ARG A 26 16.94 -51.18 -2.42
CA ARG A 26 15.92 -50.72 -1.50
C ARG A 26 16.21 -49.31 -0.97
N ASP A 27 17.47 -48.99 -0.72
CA ASP A 27 17.89 -47.66 -0.27
C ASP A 27 17.77 -46.62 -1.39
N GLU A 28 18.13 -46.98 -2.63
CA GLU A 28 17.93 -46.11 -3.79
C GLU A 28 16.46 -45.85 -4.08
N GLU A 29 15.61 -46.90 -4.01
CA GLU A 29 14.15 -46.70 -4.15
C GLU A 29 13.59 -45.79 -3.06
N ALA A 30 14.05 -45.93 -1.82
CA ALA A 30 13.63 -45.07 -0.71
C ALA A 30 14.08 -43.60 -0.94
N ALA A 31 15.30 -43.38 -1.42
CA ALA A 31 15.83 -42.06 -1.75
C ALA A 31 15.05 -41.40 -2.92
N ILE A 32 14.72 -42.18 -3.97
CA ILE A 32 13.91 -41.73 -5.11
C ILE A 32 12.48 -41.37 -4.64
N ARG A 33 11.85 -42.19 -3.81
CA ARG A 33 10.51 -41.88 -3.25
C ARG A 33 10.55 -40.62 -2.38
N ALA A 34 11.55 -40.46 -1.51
CA ALA A 34 11.72 -39.27 -0.69
C ALA A 34 11.93 -37.99 -1.51
N SER A 35 12.71 -38.08 -2.59
CA SER A 35 12.95 -36.94 -3.51
C SER A 35 11.67 -36.56 -4.29
N ARG A 36 10.85 -37.52 -4.74
CA ARG A 36 9.56 -37.28 -5.39
C ARG A 36 8.57 -36.61 -4.46
N ILE A 37 8.48 -37.06 -3.21
CA ILE A 37 7.59 -36.48 -2.21
C ILE A 37 8.00 -35.05 -1.88
N ARG A 38 9.31 -34.77 -1.78
CA ARG A 38 9.82 -33.41 -1.59
C ARG A 38 9.44 -32.50 -2.75
N LYS A 39 9.68 -32.93 -4.01
CA LYS A 39 9.33 -32.14 -5.20
C LYS A 39 7.82 -31.86 -5.32
N LEU A 40 6.98 -32.79 -4.96
CA LEU A 40 5.52 -32.62 -4.96
C LEU A 40 5.07 -31.66 -3.87
N ARG A 41 5.62 -31.72 -2.65
CA ARG A 41 5.31 -30.78 -1.57
C ARG A 41 5.73 -29.35 -1.90
N PHE A 42 6.90 -29.15 -2.48
CA PHE A 42 7.35 -27.82 -2.91
C PHE A 42 6.49 -27.24 -4.05
N LYS A 43 6.04 -28.05 -4.99
CA LYS A 43 5.18 -27.60 -6.09
C LYS A 43 3.78 -27.16 -5.60
N HIS A 44 3.20 -27.88 -4.67
CA HIS A 44 1.91 -27.51 -4.08
C HIS A 44 2.01 -26.32 -3.12
N LEU A 45 3.12 -26.17 -2.36
CA LEU A 45 3.33 -25.02 -1.47
C LEU A 45 3.53 -23.72 -2.25
N GLY A 46 4.25 -23.76 -3.38
CA GLY A 46 4.47 -22.58 -4.22
C GLY A 46 3.20 -22.07 -4.90
N TRP A 47 2.31 -22.95 -5.32
CA TRP A 47 1.05 -22.57 -5.96
C TRP A 47 0.00 -22.08 -4.97
N SER A 48 -0.05 -22.67 -3.79
CA SER A 48 -0.98 -22.22 -2.74
C SER A 48 -0.60 -20.85 -2.18
N SER A 49 0.69 -20.54 -1.98
CA SER A 49 1.14 -19.23 -1.52
C SER A 49 0.91 -18.13 -2.58
N ALA A 50 1.14 -18.42 -3.86
CA ALA A 50 0.85 -17.47 -4.94
C ALA A 50 -0.66 -17.21 -5.09
N ALA A 51 -1.50 -18.23 -4.95
CA ALA A 51 -2.95 -18.08 -4.99
C ALA A 51 -3.48 -17.26 -3.78
N ILE A 52 -2.98 -17.52 -2.58
CA ILE A 52 -3.35 -16.76 -1.36
C ILE A 52 -2.91 -15.30 -1.48
N MET A 53 -1.69 -15.03 -1.97
CA MET A 53 -1.23 -13.66 -2.21
C MET A 53 -2.07 -12.96 -3.29
N GLY A 54 -2.46 -13.65 -4.34
CA GLY A 54 -3.32 -13.12 -5.39
C GLY A 54 -4.71 -12.74 -4.87
N ILE A 55 -5.32 -13.59 -4.04
CA ILE A 55 -6.63 -13.31 -3.42
C ILE A 55 -6.53 -12.14 -2.44
N ALA A 56 -5.48 -12.08 -1.62
CA ALA A 56 -5.26 -10.97 -0.69
C ALA A 56 -5.04 -9.63 -1.43
N ALA A 57 -4.26 -9.63 -2.51
CA ALA A 57 -4.07 -8.45 -3.36
C ALA A 57 -5.37 -8.00 -4.02
N LEU A 58 -6.19 -8.93 -4.50
CA LEU A 58 -7.49 -8.64 -5.11
C LEU A 58 -8.49 -8.10 -4.08
N ALA A 59 -8.51 -8.64 -2.87
CA ALA A 59 -9.33 -8.14 -1.78
C ALA A 59 -8.92 -6.73 -1.35
N LEU A 60 -7.61 -6.45 -1.25
CA LEU A 60 -7.09 -5.11 -0.98
C LEU A 60 -7.47 -4.11 -2.09
N LEU A 61 -7.39 -4.53 -3.36
CA LEU A 61 -7.82 -3.71 -4.50
C LEU A 61 -9.32 -3.39 -4.44
N LEU A 62 -10.16 -4.38 -4.16
CA LEU A 62 -11.61 -4.21 -4.06
C LEU A 62 -12.03 -3.27 -2.92
N ILE A 63 -11.26 -3.19 -1.84
CA ILE A 63 -11.49 -2.26 -0.73
C ILE A 63 -10.91 -0.87 -1.03
N ALA A 64 -9.72 -0.81 -1.66
CA ALA A 64 -9.02 0.45 -1.92
C ALA A 64 -9.66 1.26 -3.05
N LEU A 65 -10.11 0.61 -4.13
CA LEU A 65 -10.68 1.31 -5.30
C LEU A 65 -11.89 2.21 -4.97
N PRO A 66 -12.91 1.74 -4.22
CA PRO A 66 -14.06 2.61 -3.89
C PRO A 66 -13.67 3.78 -2.99
N THR A 67 -12.72 3.60 -2.06
CA THR A 67 -12.24 4.70 -1.22
C THR A 67 -11.45 5.74 -2.01
N MET A 68 -10.59 5.30 -2.94
CA MET A 68 -9.85 6.18 -3.85
C MET A 68 -10.80 6.98 -4.76
N ASN A 69 -11.80 6.34 -5.36
CA ASN A 69 -12.80 7.02 -6.17
C ASN A 69 -13.60 8.04 -5.36
N ARG A 70 -13.98 7.69 -4.13
CA ARG A 70 -14.71 8.60 -3.24
C ARG A 70 -13.88 9.83 -2.89
N MET A 71 -12.61 9.66 -2.55
CA MET A 71 -11.69 10.76 -2.26
C MET A 71 -11.52 11.69 -3.47
N ARG A 72 -11.32 11.14 -4.66
CA ARG A 72 -11.19 11.94 -5.87
C ARG A 72 -12.47 12.69 -6.18
N HIS A 73 -13.61 12.03 -6.12
CA HIS A 73 -14.91 12.68 -6.37
C HIS A 73 -15.19 13.81 -5.36
N TYR A 74 -14.79 13.63 -4.11
CA TYR A 74 -14.90 14.68 -3.11
C TYR A 74 -14.02 15.88 -3.46
N ALA A 75 -12.77 15.67 -3.86
CA ALA A 75 -11.87 16.74 -4.28
C ALA A 75 -12.44 17.54 -5.46
N ASP A 76 -12.93 16.85 -6.48
CA ASP A 76 -13.57 17.49 -7.66
C ASP A 76 -14.81 18.29 -7.27
N SER A 77 -15.63 17.77 -6.35
CA SER A 77 -16.82 18.46 -5.86
C SER A 77 -16.48 19.69 -5.03
N TYR A 78 -15.41 19.61 -4.24
CA TYR A 78 -14.91 20.72 -3.43
C TYR A 78 -14.37 21.86 -4.30
N ALA A 79 -13.61 21.55 -5.36
CA ALA A 79 -13.13 22.54 -6.30
C ALA A 79 -14.27 23.30 -7.00
N LYS A 80 -15.34 22.59 -7.40
CA LYS A 80 -16.55 23.24 -7.94
C LYS A 80 -17.22 24.18 -6.96
N ALA A 81 -17.32 23.77 -5.68
CA ALA A 81 -17.87 24.61 -4.63
C ALA A 81 -17.03 25.89 -4.41
N ILE A 82 -15.71 25.80 -4.46
CA ILE A 82 -14.81 26.97 -4.39
C ILE A 82 -15.05 27.89 -5.59
N GLN A 83 -15.17 27.34 -6.80
CA GLN A 83 -15.43 28.12 -8.01
C GLN A 83 -16.75 28.90 -7.93
N GLU A 84 -17.81 28.30 -7.38
CA GLU A 84 -19.10 28.96 -7.20
C GLU A 84 -19.05 30.10 -6.16
N VAL A 85 -18.29 29.91 -5.08
CA VAL A 85 -18.12 30.91 -4.01
C VAL A 85 -17.13 32.01 -4.39
N GLY A 86 -16.05 31.66 -5.12
CA GLY A 86 -14.98 32.60 -5.51
C GLY A 86 -15.46 33.73 -6.42
N CYS A 87 -16.46 33.50 -7.24
CA CYS A 87 -17.05 34.51 -8.12
C CYS A 87 -17.77 35.65 -7.35
N SER A 88 -17.92 35.54 -6.02
CA SER A 88 -18.69 36.47 -5.19
C SER A 88 -17.85 37.40 -4.30
N ARG A 89 -16.53 37.25 -4.23
CA ARG A 89 -15.66 38.05 -3.35
C ARG A 89 -14.92 39.13 -4.12
N GLY A 90 -15.12 40.39 -3.69
CA GLY A 90 -14.27 41.54 -4.08
C GLY A 90 -12.83 41.32 -3.64
N GLU A 91 -11.87 42.00 -4.29
CA GLU A 91 -10.44 41.88 -4.00
C GLU A 91 -10.15 42.22 -2.52
N PRO A 92 -9.80 41.23 -1.68
CA PRO A 92 -9.32 41.52 -0.35
C PRO A 92 -7.86 41.98 -0.44
N ASN A 93 -7.47 42.94 0.36
CA ASN A 93 -6.06 43.35 0.51
C ASN A 93 -5.36 42.31 1.40
N LEU A 94 -5.03 41.16 0.81
CA LEU A 94 -4.40 40.02 1.48
C LEU A 94 -2.87 40.07 1.26
N GLU A 95 -2.12 39.78 2.31
CA GLU A 95 -0.66 39.74 2.25
C GLU A 95 -0.13 38.36 2.72
N GLY A 96 1.04 37.98 2.20
CA GLY A 96 1.78 36.82 2.67
C GLY A 96 1.04 35.46 2.49
N ASN A 97 0.84 34.75 3.59
CA ASN A 97 0.28 33.39 3.60
C ASN A 97 -1.19 33.35 3.18
N GLU A 98 -2.00 34.38 3.51
CA GLU A 98 -3.40 34.47 3.10
C GLU A 98 -3.53 34.61 1.59
N LEU A 99 -2.66 35.43 0.95
CA LEU A 99 -2.62 35.56 -0.50
C LEU A 99 -2.26 34.24 -1.19
N LEU A 100 -1.27 33.52 -0.67
CA LEU A 100 -0.89 32.20 -1.22
C LEU A 100 -2.04 31.19 -1.09
N LEU A 101 -2.78 31.23 0.01
CA LEU A 101 -3.90 30.31 0.22
C LEU A 101 -5.08 30.66 -0.69
N MET A 102 -5.33 31.92 -0.95
CA MET A 102 -6.30 32.37 -1.95
C MET A 102 -5.90 31.88 -3.36
N GLN A 103 -4.63 32.07 -3.72
CA GLN A 103 -4.09 31.56 -5.00
C GLN A 103 -4.17 30.03 -5.10
N ALA A 104 -4.01 29.31 -3.99
CA ALA A 104 -4.23 27.85 -3.98
C ALA A 104 -5.69 27.50 -4.28
N ALA A 105 -6.66 28.24 -3.71
CA ALA A 105 -8.08 28.05 -3.98
C ALA A 105 -8.44 28.37 -5.44
N GLU A 106 -7.90 29.45 -6.00
CA GLU A 106 -8.07 29.80 -7.43
C GLU A 106 -7.51 28.71 -8.34
N ALA A 107 -6.30 28.24 -8.06
CA ALA A 107 -5.67 27.16 -8.83
C ALA A 107 -6.51 25.87 -8.77
N MET A 108 -7.09 25.52 -7.62
CA MET A 108 -8.03 24.40 -7.52
C MET A 108 -9.29 24.62 -8.39
N ALA A 109 -9.85 25.81 -8.37
CA ALA A 109 -11.04 26.16 -9.17
C ALA A 109 -10.75 26.11 -10.69
N GLU A 110 -9.54 26.47 -11.11
CA GLU A 110 -9.06 26.39 -12.49
C GLU A 110 -8.64 24.98 -12.91
N GLY A 111 -8.49 24.05 -11.97
CA GLY A 111 -8.02 22.70 -12.19
C GLY A 111 -6.50 22.54 -12.27
N ASP A 112 -5.74 23.58 -11.90
CA ASP A 112 -4.28 23.50 -11.73
C ASP A 112 -3.90 22.97 -10.34
N TRP A 113 -4.10 21.68 -10.19
CA TRP A 113 -3.88 20.96 -8.92
C TRP A 113 -2.42 20.95 -8.46
N ASN A 114 -1.48 21.06 -9.38
CA ASN A 114 -0.06 21.08 -9.03
C ASN A 114 0.34 22.42 -8.40
N THR A 115 -0.16 23.51 -8.94
CA THR A 115 0.03 24.85 -8.36
C THR A 115 -0.67 24.97 -7.01
N ALA A 116 -1.90 24.47 -6.91
CA ALA A 116 -2.65 24.42 -5.68
C ALA A 116 -1.93 23.60 -4.57
N GLU A 117 -1.37 22.43 -4.92
CA GLU A 117 -0.58 21.60 -4.00
C GLU A 117 0.62 22.38 -3.48
N ARG A 118 1.38 23.02 -4.37
CA ARG A 118 2.58 23.77 -4.01
C ARG A 118 2.29 24.97 -3.08
N TYR A 119 1.24 25.73 -3.38
CA TYR A 119 0.91 26.91 -2.56
C TYR A 119 0.40 26.50 -1.18
N SER A 120 -0.53 25.53 -1.10
CA SER A 120 -1.05 25.05 0.17
C SER A 120 0.03 24.38 1.03
N GLU A 121 0.94 23.61 0.43
CA GLU A 121 2.10 23.02 1.13
C GLU A 121 3.03 24.11 1.67
N THR A 122 3.31 25.15 0.87
CA THR A 122 4.17 26.26 1.29
C THR A 122 3.62 26.98 2.51
N VAL A 123 2.32 27.30 2.52
CA VAL A 123 1.66 27.95 3.65
C VAL A 123 1.64 27.04 4.89
N MET A 124 1.31 25.77 4.69
CA MET A 124 1.30 24.79 5.77
C MET A 124 2.67 24.67 6.44
N MET A 125 3.75 24.59 5.66
CA MET A 125 5.11 24.48 6.17
C MET A 125 5.59 25.77 6.84
N ALA A 126 5.21 26.93 6.30
CA ALA A 126 5.57 28.23 6.88
C ALA A 126 4.94 28.46 8.27
N LEU A 127 3.73 27.95 8.46
CA LEU A 127 3.00 28.13 9.72
C LEU A 127 3.26 27.01 10.73
N GLU A 128 3.71 25.81 10.31
CA GLU A 128 3.85 24.64 11.21
C GLU A 128 4.73 24.93 12.43
N GLU A 129 5.74 25.77 12.30
CA GLU A 129 6.69 26.13 13.37
C GLU A 129 6.38 27.47 14.05
N GLN A 130 5.42 28.26 13.54
CA GLN A 130 5.24 29.65 13.92
C GLN A 130 3.84 29.98 14.45
N ILE A 131 2.98 29.00 14.68
CA ILE A 131 1.61 29.25 15.17
C ILE A 131 1.67 29.89 16.56
N ALA A 132 1.36 31.18 16.63
CA ALA A 132 1.34 31.95 17.86
C ALA A 132 -0.06 32.51 18.18
N THR A 133 -0.92 32.62 17.17
CA THR A 133 -2.25 33.21 17.26
C THR A 133 -3.35 32.25 16.79
N GLU A 134 -4.58 32.51 17.18
CA GLU A 134 -5.75 31.73 16.75
C GLU A 134 -5.98 31.87 15.23
N ASP A 135 -5.77 33.06 14.69
CA ASP A 135 -5.89 33.34 13.25
C ASP A 135 -4.85 32.52 12.43
N GLU A 136 -3.62 32.43 12.90
CA GLU A 136 -2.58 31.59 12.27
C GLU A 136 -2.91 30.11 12.37
N GLN A 137 -3.52 29.68 13.47
CA GLN A 137 -3.99 28.30 13.61
C GLN A 137 -5.10 27.98 12.61
N GLU A 138 -6.07 28.89 12.42
CA GLU A 138 -7.15 28.73 11.44
C GLU A 138 -6.58 28.67 10.00
N LEU A 139 -5.65 29.58 9.68
CA LEU A 139 -4.99 29.62 8.39
C LEU A 139 -4.18 28.33 8.11
N TYR A 140 -3.49 27.81 9.12
CA TYR A 140 -2.79 26.54 9.05
C TYR A 140 -3.74 25.37 8.77
N GLU A 141 -4.86 25.30 9.48
CA GLU A 141 -5.85 24.25 9.29
C GLU A 141 -6.48 24.31 7.88
N GLN A 142 -6.70 25.51 7.37
CA GLN A 142 -7.18 25.70 6.00
C GLN A 142 -6.14 25.28 4.96
N ALA A 143 -4.86 25.61 5.17
CA ALA A 143 -3.76 25.18 4.31
C ALA A 143 -3.60 23.66 4.30
N GLU A 144 -3.63 23.04 5.48
CA GLU A 144 -3.57 21.58 5.62
C GLU A 144 -4.75 20.90 4.91
N TRP A 145 -5.93 21.47 4.99
CA TRP A 145 -7.12 20.99 4.31
C TRP A 145 -6.99 21.08 2.80
N TYR A 146 -6.58 22.23 2.25
CA TYR A 146 -6.37 22.43 0.81
C TYR A 146 -5.29 21.48 0.29
N TYR A 147 -4.17 21.35 1.00
CA TYR A 147 -3.13 20.38 0.67
C TYR A 147 -3.66 18.95 0.63
N THR A 148 -4.51 18.59 1.59
CA THR A 148 -5.12 17.26 1.62
C THR A 148 -6.04 17.02 0.42
N ILE A 149 -6.84 18.01 0.01
CA ILE A 149 -7.70 17.95 -1.16
C ILE A 149 -6.89 17.78 -2.45
N THR A 150 -5.80 18.54 -2.61
CA THR A 150 -4.93 18.42 -3.78
C THR A 150 -4.26 17.06 -3.86
N LEU A 151 -3.79 16.51 -2.74
CA LEU A 151 -3.24 15.15 -2.68
C LEU A 151 -4.26 14.09 -3.08
N MET A 152 -5.53 14.23 -2.68
CA MET A 152 -6.60 13.31 -3.07
C MET A 152 -6.84 13.33 -4.58
N HIS A 153 -6.85 14.53 -5.18
CA HIS A 153 -7.01 14.68 -6.63
C HIS A 153 -5.81 14.10 -7.39
N ASN A 154 -4.59 14.40 -6.93
CA ASN A 154 -3.34 13.93 -7.54
C ASN A 154 -3.05 12.44 -7.32
N GLY A 155 -3.97 11.69 -6.69
CA GLY A 155 -3.83 10.25 -6.46
C GLY A 155 -2.85 9.86 -5.36
N GLN A 156 -2.38 10.81 -4.55
CA GLN A 156 -1.48 10.58 -3.41
C GLN A 156 -2.27 10.13 -2.16
N TYR A 157 -3.14 9.14 -2.33
CA TYR A 157 -4.14 8.71 -1.33
C TYR A 157 -3.56 8.31 0.03
N LEU A 158 -2.37 7.73 0.07
CA LEU A 158 -1.74 7.34 1.34
C LEU A 158 -1.32 8.56 2.18
N LYS A 159 -0.81 9.61 1.52
CA LYS A 159 -0.49 10.88 2.18
C LYS A 159 -1.77 11.58 2.63
N ALA A 160 -2.74 11.71 1.73
CA ALA A 160 -4.05 12.30 2.02
C ALA A 160 -4.73 11.60 3.21
N HIS A 161 -4.76 10.26 3.25
CA HIS A 161 -5.37 9.52 4.35
C HIS A 161 -4.68 9.77 5.71
N ARG A 162 -3.34 9.93 5.72
CA ARG A 162 -2.62 10.29 6.95
C ARG A 162 -2.98 11.69 7.44
N LEU A 163 -3.09 12.65 6.52
CA LEU A 163 -3.50 14.02 6.85
C LEU A 163 -4.95 14.06 7.32
N LEU A 164 -5.89 13.41 6.63
CA LEU A 164 -7.28 13.30 7.06
C LEU A 164 -7.39 12.78 8.50
N ARG A 165 -6.62 11.75 8.84
CA ARG A 165 -6.57 11.21 10.20
C ARG A 165 -6.03 12.23 11.20
N ARG A 166 -5.01 13.01 10.85
CA ARG A 166 -4.42 14.06 11.69
C ARG A 166 -5.42 15.19 11.92
N ILE A 167 -6.10 15.66 10.86
CA ILE A 167 -7.14 16.69 10.92
C ILE A 167 -8.30 16.26 11.82
N GLU A 168 -8.80 15.02 11.62
CA GLU A 168 -9.86 14.46 12.46
C GLU A 168 -9.46 14.40 13.95
N GLN A 169 -8.23 13.96 14.25
CA GLN A 169 -7.74 13.85 15.64
C GLN A 169 -7.56 15.20 16.33
N ARG A 170 -7.24 16.27 15.58
CA ARG A 170 -7.07 17.62 16.11
C ARG A 170 -8.39 18.26 16.52
N GLN A 171 -9.52 17.79 15.97
CA GLN A 171 -10.86 18.34 16.23
C GLN A 171 -11.02 19.82 15.86
N GLY A 172 -10.26 20.31 14.87
CA GLY A 172 -10.35 21.66 14.31
C GLY A 172 -11.56 21.84 13.39
N ILE A 173 -11.54 22.94 12.62
CA ILE A 173 -12.66 23.36 11.76
C ILE A 173 -13.01 22.34 10.66
N TYR A 174 -12.03 21.55 10.19
CA TYR A 174 -12.24 20.55 9.14
C TYR A 174 -12.39 19.10 9.65
N ALA A 175 -12.46 18.87 10.97
CA ALA A 175 -12.50 17.52 11.54
C ALA A 175 -13.70 16.69 11.05
N THR A 176 -14.88 17.32 10.97
CA THR A 176 -16.12 16.67 10.49
C THR A 176 -16.01 16.28 9.03
N GLN A 177 -15.50 17.17 8.18
CA GLN A 177 -15.28 16.91 6.75
C GLN A 177 -14.26 15.78 6.55
N ALA A 178 -13.16 15.81 7.30
CA ALA A 178 -12.13 14.76 7.24
C ALA A 178 -12.70 13.38 7.60
N ALA A 179 -13.53 13.29 8.63
CA ALA A 179 -14.20 12.05 9.03
C ALA A 179 -15.16 11.51 7.96
N GLN A 180 -15.86 12.39 7.23
CA GLN A 180 -16.79 12.00 6.15
C GLN A 180 -16.08 11.45 4.93
N VAL A 181 -14.88 11.95 4.61
CA VAL A 181 -14.12 11.59 3.41
C VAL A 181 -13.28 10.32 3.62
N ARG A 182 -12.80 10.11 4.82
CA ARG A 182 -12.00 8.95 5.20
C ARG A 182 -12.80 7.66 5.18
#